data_6aef6bc99abfd115c2889614b501720d
#
_entry.id   6aef6bc99abfd115c2889614b501720d
#
_cell.length_a   1.000
_cell.length_b   1.000
_cell.length_c   1.000
_cell.angle_alpha   90.00
_cell.angle_beta   90.00
_cell.angle_gamma   90.00
#
_symmetry.space_group_name_H-M   'P 1'
#
loop_
_entity.id
_entity.type
_entity.pdbx_description
1 polymer ?
#
loop_
_entity_poly.entity_id
_entity_poly.type
_entity_poly.pdbx_seq_one_letter_code
_entity_poly.pdbx_strand_id
1 'polypeptide(L)'
;MKNWFRPRLGALIGAALLSACASLDPVELPPEYTPPPATTAAWEALDDYRHGDWYSLLNDGPDALDWRLRAIDSATETIDLQTFLWTLDTVGTVILDHLLAAAERGVLVKMLIDDTFLLGEDAILLEIANHPNIEYRVFNPYQRRASGFATRQALNLAEFHRLDHRMHNKAMIIDNRVAIVGGRNLADEYFGLHDDANFRDLEVIVG
;
A
#
# COMPACT_ATOMS: atom_id res chain seq x y z
N MET A 1 24.63 33.64 -42.35
CA MET A 1 24.87 33.54 -40.89
C MET A 1 24.17 32.28 -40.41
N LYS A 2 24.96 31.26 -39.97
CA LYS A 2 24.47 29.90 -39.70
C LYS A 2 23.91 29.81 -38.29
N ASN A 3 22.72 29.25 -38.17
CA ASN A 3 22.02 28.96 -36.92
C ASN A 3 22.77 27.90 -36.08
N TRP A 4 23.52 28.32 -35.07
CA TRP A 4 24.35 27.41 -34.23
C TRP A 4 23.88 27.27 -32.79
N PHE A 5 22.59 27.55 -32.49
CA PHE A 5 22.12 27.63 -31.09
C PHE A 5 21.03 26.62 -30.69
N ARG A 6 20.69 25.61 -31.49
CA ARG A 6 19.59 24.71 -31.17
C ARG A 6 19.88 23.34 -30.57
N PRO A 7 21.11 22.74 -30.54
CA PRO A 7 21.29 21.42 -29.94
C PRO A 7 21.58 21.44 -28.42
N ARG A 8 21.89 22.59 -27.81
CA ARG A 8 22.32 22.60 -26.39
C ARG A 8 21.17 22.63 -25.39
N LEU A 9 20.01 23.09 -25.73
CA LEU A 9 18.86 23.14 -24.83
C LEU A 9 18.23 21.77 -24.65
N GLY A 10 18.14 20.96 -25.72
CA GLY A 10 17.65 19.58 -25.65
C GLY A 10 18.53 18.65 -24.86
N ALA A 11 19.87 18.84 -24.92
CA ALA A 11 20.84 18.04 -24.16
C ALA A 11 20.81 18.37 -22.65
N LEU A 12 20.54 19.63 -22.28
CA LEU A 12 20.41 20.04 -20.87
C LEU A 12 19.11 19.54 -20.25
N ILE A 13 18.01 19.51 -21.01
CA ILE A 13 16.72 18.93 -20.53
C ILE A 13 16.85 17.41 -20.39
N GLY A 14 17.52 16.73 -21.32
CA GLY A 14 17.80 15.29 -21.23
C GLY A 14 18.68 14.90 -20.05
N ALA A 15 19.68 15.72 -19.71
CA ALA A 15 20.56 15.48 -18.57
C ALA A 15 19.87 15.73 -17.22
N ALA A 16 18.92 16.69 -17.17
CA ALA A 16 18.12 16.94 -15.96
C ALA A 16 17.13 15.82 -15.66
N LEU A 17 16.66 15.09 -16.69
CA LEU A 17 15.75 13.96 -16.51
C LEU A 17 16.46 12.66 -16.04
N LEU A 18 17.77 12.55 -16.22
CA LEU A 18 18.56 11.38 -15.80
C LEU A 18 19.04 11.46 -14.35
N SER A 19 18.91 12.59 -13.68
CA SER A 19 19.27 12.74 -12.26
C SER A 19 18.12 12.44 -11.28
N ALA A 20 16.95 12.00 -11.78
CA ALA A 20 15.75 11.78 -10.96
C ALA A 20 15.78 10.47 -10.15
N CYS A 21 16.77 9.60 -10.33
CA CYS A 21 16.93 8.37 -9.57
C CYS A 21 17.97 8.53 -8.45
N ALA A 22 17.85 9.57 -7.63
CA ALA A 22 18.64 9.65 -6.41
C ALA A 22 18.00 8.77 -5.34
N SER A 23 18.77 7.84 -4.76
CA SER A 23 18.35 7.11 -3.57
C SER A 23 18.14 8.09 -2.42
N LEU A 24 17.14 7.85 -1.58
CA LEU A 24 17.02 8.56 -0.32
C LEU A 24 18.20 8.19 0.58
N ASP A 25 18.70 9.15 1.34
CA ASP A 25 19.66 8.86 2.40
C ASP A 25 19.00 7.89 3.41
N PRO A 26 19.76 6.92 3.94
CA PRO A 26 19.25 6.04 4.98
C PRO A 26 18.73 6.87 6.16
N VAL A 27 17.50 6.60 6.58
CA VAL A 27 16.93 7.19 7.78
C VAL A 27 17.36 6.33 8.97
N GLU A 28 18.19 6.90 9.86
CA GLU A 28 18.44 6.27 11.15
C GLU A 28 17.19 6.46 12.01
N LEU A 29 16.47 5.36 12.27
CA LEU A 29 15.32 5.39 13.16
C LEU A 29 15.81 5.51 14.62
N PRO A 30 15.17 6.35 15.43
CA PRO A 30 15.44 6.38 16.86
C PRO A 30 15.27 5.00 17.49
N PRO A 31 16.02 4.64 18.56
CA PRO A 31 15.95 3.31 19.16
C PRO A 31 14.55 2.86 19.58
N GLU A 32 13.67 3.79 19.93
CA GLU A 32 12.28 3.54 20.28
C GLU A 32 11.42 3.04 19.10
N TYR A 33 11.86 3.24 17.86
CA TYR A 33 11.22 2.71 16.65
C TYR A 33 11.84 1.40 16.17
N THR A 34 12.89 0.93 16.85
CA THR A 34 13.41 -0.40 16.59
C THR A 34 12.40 -1.40 17.17
N PRO A 35 11.75 -2.24 16.36
CA PRO A 35 10.84 -3.24 16.90
C PRO A 35 11.61 -4.10 17.88
N PRO A 36 11.05 -4.42 19.05
CA PRO A 36 11.69 -5.35 19.97
C PRO A 36 11.99 -6.65 19.23
N PRO A 37 13.13 -7.29 19.52
CA PRO A 37 13.40 -8.60 18.95
C PRO A 37 12.18 -9.48 19.21
N ALA A 38 11.73 -10.19 18.21
CA ALA A 38 10.56 -11.06 18.25
C ALA A 38 10.83 -12.24 19.20
N THR A 39 10.69 -12.01 20.49
CA THR A 39 10.90 -12.98 21.58
C THR A 39 9.60 -13.29 22.30
N THR A 40 8.46 -13.13 21.61
CA THR A 40 7.18 -13.42 22.24
C THR A 40 6.80 -14.88 22.05
N ALA A 41 5.96 -15.40 22.97
CA ALA A 41 5.36 -16.73 22.87
C ALA A 41 4.68 -17.00 21.51
N ALA A 42 4.31 -15.95 20.77
CA ALA A 42 3.80 -16.06 19.41
C ALA A 42 4.87 -16.58 18.41
N TRP A 43 6.14 -16.20 18.59
CA TRP A 43 7.24 -16.73 17.77
C TRP A 43 7.67 -18.12 18.20
N GLU A 44 7.59 -18.43 19.50
CA GLU A 44 7.81 -19.80 20.01
C GLU A 44 6.72 -20.74 19.49
N ALA A 45 5.47 -20.27 19.40
CA ALA A 45 4.38 -21.03 18.79
C ALA A 45 4.56 -21.20 17.26
N LEU A 46 5.19 -20.24 16.56
CA LEU A 46 5.58 -20.39 15.15
C LEU A 46 6.74 -21.38 14.97
N ASP A 47 7.60 -21.58 15.98
CA ASP A 47 8.61 -22.63 15.96
C ASP A 47 7.98 -24.03 15.89
N ASP A 48 6.81 -24.24 16.48
CA ASP A 48 6.04 -25.48 16.35
C ASP A 48 5.46 -25.66 14.92
N TYR A 49 5.22 -24.56 14.18
CA TYR A 49 4.81 -24.58 12.77
C TYR A 49 5.97 -24.72 11.79
N ARG A 50 7.23 -24.62 12.22
CA ARG A 50 8.42 -24.86 11.36
C ARG A 50 8.47 -26.25 10.72
N HIS A 51 7.69 -27.18 11.18
CA HIS A 51 7.52 -28.49 10.55
C HIS A 51 6.35 -28.56 9.56
N GLY A 52 5.71 -27.42 9.25
CA GLY A 52 4.56 -27.31 8.40
C GLY A 52 4.36 -25.92 7.83
N ASP A 53 5.43 -25.19 7.47
CA ASP A 53 5.27 -23.94 6.71
C ASP A 53 4.35 -24.21 5.52
N TRP A 54 3.21 -23.57 5.50
CA TRP A 54 2.30 -23.70 4.38
C TRP A 54 2.29 -22.42 3.57
N TYR A 55 2.16 -22.54 2.28
CA TYR A 55 1.90 -21.42 1.38
C TYR A 55 0.94 -21.85 0.29
N SER A 56 0.25 -20.87 -0.26
CA SER A 56 -0.57 -21.05 -1.47
C SER A 56 -0.38 -19.87 -2.42
N LEU A 57 -0.37 -20.18 -3.72
CA LEU A 57 -0.30 -19.16 -4.76
C LEU A 57 -1.71 -18.69 -5.08
N LEU A 58 -1.94 -17.40 -5.01
CA LEU A 58 -3.19 -16.75 -5.35
C LEU A 58 -3.08 -16.16 -6.76
N ASN A 59 -3.28 -17.00 -7.76
CA ASN A 59 -3.20 -16.61 -9.18
C ASN A 59 -4.48 -15.98 -9.70
N ASP A 60 -5.62 -16.37 -9.13
CA ASP A 60 -6.93 -15.91 -9.54
C ASP A 60 -7.42 -14.76 -8.67
N GLY A 61 -8.08 -13.76 -9.28
CA GLY A 61 -8.54 -12.58 -8.56
C GLY A 61 -9.63 -12.88 -7.53
N PRO A 62 -10.72 -13.55 -7.90
CA PRO A 62 -11.78 -13.97 -6.98
C PRO A 62 -11.27 -14.81 -5.81
N ASP A 63 -10.39 -15.78 -6.04
CA ASP A 63 -9.78 -16.56 -4.97
C ASP A 63 -8.93 -15.68 -4.03
N ALA A 64 -8.16 -14.76 -4.60
CA ALA A 64 -7.34 -13.83 -3.83
C ALA A 64 -8.18 -12.89 -2.96
N LEU A 65 -9.37 -12.49 -3.42
CA LEU A 65 -10.32 -11.71 -2.63
C LEU A 65 -10.91 -12.55 -1.50
N ASP A 66 -11.40 -13.76 -1.80
CA ASP A 66 -11.98 -14.66 -0.81
C ASP A 66 -11.00 -14.94 0.35
N TRP A 67 -9.73 -15.24 0.02
CA TRP A 67 -8.69 -15.43 1.02
C TRP A 67 -8.45 -14.18 1.88
N ARG A 68 -8.48 -12.97 1.29
CA ARG A 68 -8.35 -11.73 2.07
C ARG A 68 -9.49 -11.55 3.05
N LEU A 69 -10.73 -11.71 2.58
CA LEU A 69 -11.90 -11.52 3.43
C LEU A 69 -11.90 -12.53 4.58
N ARG A 70 -11.62 -13.81 4.30
CA ARG A 70 -11.50 -14.85 5.34
C ARG A 70 -10.38 -14.54 6.34
N ALA A 71 -9.23 -14.07 5.87
CA ALA A 71 -8.12 -13.70 6.73
C ALA A 71 -8.49 -12.52 7.64
N ILE A 72 -9.14 -11.46 7.11
CA ILE A 72 -9.64 -10.33 7.90
C ILE A 72 -10.68 -10.80 8.93
N ASP A 73 -11.61 -11.66 8.52
CA ASP A 73 -12.66 -12.16 9.42
C ASP A 73 -12.12 -13.05 10.53
N SER A 74 -11.01 -13.76 10.29
CA SER A 74 -10.34 -14.62 11.27
C SER A 74 -9.44 -13.86 12.26
N ALA A 75 -9.14 -12.58 11.97
CA ALA A 75 -8.27 -11.77 12.83
C ALA A 75 -8.82 -11.62 14.23
N THR A 76 -7.95 -11.77 15.23
CA THR A 76 -8.26 -11.67 16.66
C THR A 76 -7.47 -10.61 17.39
N GLU A 77 -6.31 -10.20 16.88
CA GLU A 77 -5.40 -9.24 17.53
C GLU A 77 -5.09 -8.05 16.63
N THR A 78 -4.48 -8.31 15.45
CA THR A 78 -3.96 -7.23 14.59
C THR A 78 -4.17 -7.52 13.10
N ILE A 79 -4.38 -6.44 12.35
CA ILE A 79 -4.31 -6.43 10.88
C ILE A 79 -3.38 -5.30 10.47
N ASP A 80 -2.27 -5.63 9.79
CA ASP A 80 -1.36 -4.65 9.20
C ASP A 80 -1.53 -4.67 7.67
N LEU A 81 -2.00 -3.57 7.08
CA LEU A 81 -2.27 -3.43 5.67
C LEU A 81 -1.38 -2.36 5.04
N GLN A 82 -0.67 -2.72 3.97
CA GLN A 82 0.06 -1.79 3.12
C GLN A 82 -0.42 -1.91 1.68
N THR A 83 -0.72 -0.79 1.03
CA THR A 83 -1.09 -0.79 -0.39
C THR A 83 -0.67 0.51 -1.08
N PHE A 84 -0.32 0.39 -2.37
CA PHE A 84 0.00 1.53 -3.21
C PHE A 84 -1.24 2.21 -3.77
N LEU A 85 -2.24 1.43 -4.17
CA LEU A 85 -3.50 1.94 -4.72
C LEU A 85 -4.67 1.31 -3.96
N TRP A 86 -5.60 2.16 -3.57
CA TRP A 86 -6.89 1.78 -3.04
C TRP A 86 -7.96 2.69 -3.64
N THR A 87 -8.93 2.12 -4.30
CA THR A 87 -10.14 2.79 -4.78
C THR A 87 -11.34 2.28 -3.99
N LEU A 88 -12.31 3.15 -3.72
CA LEU A 88 -13.57 2.75 -3.10
C LEU A 88 -14.59 2.29 -4.17
N ASP A 89 -14.13 1.37 -5.02
CA ASP A 89 -14.96 0.57 -5.91
C ASP A 89 -15.56 -0.63 -5.16
N THR A 90 -15.99 -1.67 -5.85
CA THR A 90 -16.60 -2.84 -5.21
C THR A 90 -15.65 -3.55 -4.26
N VAL A 91 -14.43 -3.86 -4.73
CA VAL A 91 -13.42 -4.57 -3.92
C VAL A 91 -12.95 -3.71 -2.76
N GLY A 92 -12.60 -2.45 -3.03
CA GLY A 92 -12.10 -1.56 -1.98
C GLY A 92 -13.12 -1.30 -0.90
N THR A 93 -14.40 -1.18 -1.26
CA THR A 93 -15.51 -1.01 -0.31
C THR A 93 -15.74 -2.27 0.53
N VAL A 94 -15.79 -3.44 -0.10
CA VAL A 94 -15.99 -4.72 0.63
C VAL A 94 -14.84 -4.98 1.61
N ILE A 95 -13.59 -4.75 1.19
CA ILE A 95 -12.45 -4.90 2.09
C ILE A 95 -12.54 -3.91 3.25
N LEU A 96 -12.94 -2.66 3.01
CA LEU A 96 -13.12 -1.67 4.05
C LEU A 96 -14.18 -2.09 5.07
N ASP A 97 -15.33 -2.59 4.62
CA ASP A 97 -16.40 -3.06 5.49
C ASP A 97 -15.91 -4.20 6.41
N HIS A 98 -15.14 -5.15 5.88
CA HIS A 98 -14.54 -6.23 6.68
C HIS A 98 -13.50 -5.72 7.69
N LEU A 99 -12.67 -4.72 7.30
CA LEU A 99 -11.70 -4.10 8.22
C LEU A 99 -12.40 -3.33 9.34
N LEU A 100 -13.47 -2.60 9.04
CA LEU A 100 -14.30 -1.92 10.04
C LEU A 100 -14.94 -2.94 11.00
N ALA A 101 -15.52 -4.01 10.47
CA ALA A 101 -16.10 -5.07 11.28
C ALA A 101 -15.04 -5.76 12.17
N ALA A 102 -13.80 -5.92 11.69
CA ALA A 102 -12.69 -6.41 12.51
C ALA A 102 -12.35 -5.43 13.63
N ALA A 103 -12.26 -4.13 13.32
CA ALA A 103 -12.00 -3.09 14.31
C ALA A 103 -13.11 -3.01 15.38
N GLU A 104 -14.38 -3.18 14.98
CA GLU A 104 -15.52 -3.27 15.91
C GLU A 104 -15.44 -4.50 16.83
N ARG A 105 -14.83 -5.61 16.37
CA ARG A 105 -14.53 -6.77 17.21
C ARG A 105 -13.38 -6.55 18.21
N GLY A 106 -12.68 -5.40 18.11
CA GLY A 106 -11.54 -5.05 18.96
C GLY A 106 -10.18 -5.35 18.35
N VAL A 107 -10.12 -5.77 17.08
CA VAL A 107 -8.85 -5.98 16.35
C VAL A 107 -8.20 -4.63 16.05
N LEU A 108 -6.91 -4.49 16.30
CA LEU A 108 -6.15 -3.29 15.93
C LEU A 108 -5.79 -3.32 14.45
N VAL A 109 -6.42 -2.45 13.67
CA VAL A 109 -6.20 -2.34 12.21
C VAL A 109 -5.23 -1.20 11.92
N LYS A 110 -4.09 -1.49 11.32
CA LYS A 110 -3.11 -0.49 10.88
C LYS A 110 -3.05 -0.45 9.37
N MET A 111 -3.25 0.73 8.81
CA MET A 111 -3.31 0.93 7.37
C MET A 111 -2.27 1.97 6.94
N LEU A 112 -1.38 1.59 6.03
CA LEU A 112 -0.43 2.48 5.38
C LEU A 112 -0.70 2.50 3.88
N ILE A 113 -1.15 3.63 3.36
CA ILE A 113 -1.56 3.79 1.97
C ILE A 113 -0.76 4.89 1.30
N ASP A 114 -0.28 4.64 0.08
CA ASP A 114 0.40 5.66 -0.72
C ASP A 114 -0.56 6.71 -1.24
N ASP A 115 -0.17 8.00 -1.18
CA ASP A 115 -1.06 9.11 -1.56
C ASP A 115 -1.26 9.30 -3.07
N THR A 116 -0.55 8.55 -3.91
CA THR A 116 -0.58 8.79 -5.37
C THR A 116 -1.99 8.76 -5.94
N PHE A 117 -2.79 7.78 -5.54
CA PHE A 117 -4.12 7.53 -6.09
C PHE A 117 -5.28 7.80 -5.10
N LEU A 118 -5.00 8.33 -3.91
CA LEU A 118 -6.04 8.78 -2.98
C LEU A 118 -6.66 10.10 -3.48
N LEU A 119 -7.62 10.02 -4.38
CA LEU A 119 -8.22 11.17 -5.07
C LEU A 119 -9.67 11.39 -4.60
N GLY A 120 -9.86 12.38 -3.71
CA GLY A 120 -11.21 12.83 -3.33
C GLY A 120 -11.88 12.07 -2.18
N GLU A 121 -11.18 11.16 -1.53
CA GLU A 121 -11.71 10.27 -0.48
C GLU A 121 -11.38 10.74 0.94
N ASP A 122 -10.83 11.95 1.07
CA ASP A 122 -10.34 12.49 2.35
C ASP A 122 -11.39 12.47 3.48
N ALA A 123 -12.68 12.65 3.15
CA ALA A 123 -13.73 12.65 4.16
C ALA A 123 -13.97 11.27 4.78
N ILE A 124 -14.00 10.22 3.94
CA ILE A 124 -14.16 8.83 4.38
C ILE A 124 -12.93 8.37 5.16
N LEU A 125 -11.75 8.71 4.66
CA LEU A 125 -10.49 8.39 5.33
C LEU A 125 -10.37 9.05 6.71
N LEU A 126 -10.88 10.28 6.86
CA LEU A 126 -10.93 10.96 8.15
C LEU A 126 -11.91 10.29 9.10
N GLU A 127 -13.05 9.81 8.61
CA GLU A 127 -14.04 9.08 9.42
C GLU A 127 -13.45 7.77 9.93
N ILE A 128 -12.78 7.00 9.07
CA ILE A 128 -12.08 5.78 9.42
C ILE A 128 -10.99 6.04 10.47
N ALA A 129 -10.19 7.10 10.28
CA ALA A 129 -9.11 7.47 11.19
C ALA A 129 -9.60 7.89 12.60
N ASN A 130 -10.89 8.18 12.77
CA ASN A 130 -11.48 8.46 14.08
C ASN A 130 -11.90 7.20 14.85
N HIS A 131 -11.85 6.02 14.22
CA HIS A 131 -12.18 4.78 14.92
C HIS A 131 -11.07 4.40 15.92
N PRO A 132 -11.39 4.07 17.18
CA PRO A 132 -10.38 3.87 18.24
C PRO A 132 -9.42 2.70 17.96
N ASN A 133 -9.82 1.71 17.18
CA ASN A 133 -9.03 0.54 16.83
C ASN A 133 -8.45 0.61 15.40
N ILE A 134 -8.46 1.78 14.75
CA ILE A 134 -7.88 1.95 13.42
C ILE A 134 -6.77 3.02 13.45
N GLU A 135 -5.58 2.61 13.08
CA GLU A 135 -4.46 3.51 12.80
C GLU A 135 -4.32 3.67 11.29
N TYR A 136 -4.68 4.83 10.76
CA TYR A 136 -4.55 5.14 9.34
C TYR A 136 -3.41 6.12 9.11
N ARG A 137 -2.52 5.81 8.16
CA ARG A 137 -1.41 6.68 7.75
C ARG A 137 -1.29 6.73 6.24
N VAL A 138 -0.97 7.92 5.74
CA VAL A 138 -0.68 8.16 4.32
C VAL A 138 0.83 8.24 4.13
N PHE A 139 1.34 7.42 3.24
CA PHE A 139 2.76 7.48 2.87
C PHE A 139 3.00 8.64 1.89
N ASN A 140 3.98 9.46 2.20
CA ASN A 140 4.49 10.55 1.36
C ASN A 140 3.38 11.46 0.77
N PRO A 141 2.57 12.12 1.62
CA PRO A 141 1.40 12.86 1.20
C PRO A 141 1.78 14.09 0.35
N TYR A 142 0.93 14.41 -0.63
CA TYR A 142 1.00 15.65 -1.38
C TYR A 142 0.60 16.84 -0.50
N GLN A 143 1.39 17.92 -0.51
CA GLN A 143 1.05 19.12 0.26
C GLN A 143 -0.18 19.83 -0.32
N ARG A 144 -0.30 19.86 -1.66
CA ARG A 144 -1.43 20.46 -2.35
C ARG A 144 -2.31 19.38 -2.95
N ARG A 145 -3.37 19.07 -2.24
CA ARG A 145 -4.35 18.06 -2.68
C ARG A 145 -5.32 18.66 -3.70
N ALA A 146 -5.52 17.96 -4.79
CA ALA A 146 -6.48 18.29 -5.85
C ALA A 146 -7.17 17.00 -6.30
N SER A 147 -8.41 17.12 -6.73
CA SER A 147 -9.23 15.97 -7.16
C SER A 147 -8.78 15.32 -8.47
N GLY A 148 -7.92 15.97 -9.26
CA GLY A 148 -7.41 15.42 -10.51
C GLY A 148 -5.92 15.07 -10.41
N PHE A 149 -5.55 13.88 -10.87
CA PHE A 149 -4.15 13.40 -10.84
C PHE A 149 -3.17 14.40 -11.50
N ALA A 150 -3.45 14.81 -12.74
CA ALA A 150 -2.58 15.75 -13.48
C ALA A 150 -2.46 17.10 -12.77
N THR A 151 -3.56 17.64 -12.23
CA THR A 151 -3.58 18.90 -11.49
C THR A 151 -2.78 18.77 -10.20
N ARG A 152 -2.93 17.66 -9.46
CA ARG A 152 -2.15 17.39 -8.24
C ARG A 152 -0.66 17.34 -8.55
N GLN A 153 -0.23 16.65 -9.60
CA GLN A 153 1.18 16.61 -10.02
C GLN A 153 1.70 18.01 -10.37
N ALA A 154 0.96 18.79 -11.15
CA ALA A 154 1.36 20.13 -11.55
C ALA A 154 1.50 21.10 -10.36
N LEU A 155 0.60 21.03 -9.38
CA LEU A 155 0.63 21.89 -8.19
C LEU A 155 1.80 21.58 -7.25
N ASN A 156 2.36 20.36 -7.31
CA ASN A 156 3.43 19.91 -6.44
C ASN A 156 4.77 19.68 -7.19
N LEU A 157 4.93 20.29 -8.37
CA LEU A 157 6.12 20.08 -9.21
C LEU A 157 7.43 20.45 -8.49
N ALA A 158 7.40 21.44 -7.59
CA ALA A 158 8.56 21.87 -6.81
C ALA A 158 9.03 20.80 -5.81
N GLU A 159 8.18 19.84 -5.48
CA GLU A 159 8.47 18.72 -4.58
C GLU A 159 8.74 17.40 -5.32
N PHE A 160 8.93 17.45 -6.63
CA PHE A 160 9.05 16.24 -7.47
C PHE A 160 10.05 15.23 -6.92
N HIS A 161 11.23 15.68 -6.48
CA HIS A 161 12.25 14.80 -5.91
C HIS A 161 11.75 13.99 -4.70
N ARG A 162 10.99 14.61 -3.81
CA ARG A 162 10.36 13.91 -2.66
C ARG A 162 9.22 13.01 -3.11
N LEU A 163 8.37 13.52 -3.99
CA LEU A 163 7.15 12.84 -4.43
C LEU A 163 7.40 11.67 -5.39
N ASP A 164 8.59 11.60 -5.99
CA ASP A 164 9.00 10.49 -6.85
C ASP A 164 9.27 9.19 -6.04
N HIS A 165 9.49 9.32 -4.74
CA HIS A 165 9.65 8.17 -3.85
C HIS A 165 8.28 7.67 -3.38
N ARG A 166 7.79 6.58 -4.01
CA ARG A 166 6.48 6.01 -3.71
C ARG A 166 6.61 4.64 -3.05
N MET A 167 5.66 4.32 -2.17
CA MET A 167 5.58 3.00 -1.55
C MET A 167 4.79 2.06 -2.47
N HIS A 168 5.48 1.13 -3.12
CA HIS A 168 4.82 0.16 -4.03
C HIS A 168 4.53 -1.19 -3.36
N ASN A 169 4.59 -1.26 -2.04
CA ASN A 169 4.31 -2.46 -1.27
C ASN A 169 2.82 -2.80 -1.29
N LYS A 170 2.53 -4.09 -1.33
CA LYS A 170 1.19 -4.63 -1.16
C LYS A 170 1.32 -5.84 -0.25
N ALA A 171 0.90 -5.65 0.99
CA ALA A 171 1.00 -6.67 2.02
C ALA A 171 -0.18 -6.57 2.98
N MET A 172 -0.68 -7.69 3.43
CA MET A 172 -1.65 -7.79 4.51
C MET A 172 -1.18 -8.87 5.47
N ILE A 173 -1.00 -8.51 6.73
CA ILE A 173 -0.51 -9.42 7.77
C ILE A 173 -1.58 -9.50 8.84
N ILE A 174 -1.95 -10.70 9.21
CA ILE A 174 -3.00 -11.01 10.19
C ILE A 174 -2.37 -11.67 11.41
N ASP A 175 -2.57 -11.06 12.58
CA ASP A 175 -2.14 -11.57 13.89
C ASP A 175 -0.65 -11.97 13.94
N ASN A 176 0.20 -11.39 13.09
CA ASN A 176 1.60 -11.79 12.88
C ASN A 176 1.80 -13.29 12.55
N ARG A 177 0.78 -13.95 12.01
CA ARG A 177 0.77 -15.39 11.72
C ARG A 177 0.57 -15.69 10.24
N VAL A 178 -0.29 -14.95 9.59
CA VAL A 178 -0.60 -15.14 8.16
C VAL A 178 -0.25 -13.87 7.41
N ALA A 179 0.43 -14.00 6.28
CA ALA A 179 0.72 -12.87 5.41
C ALA A 179 0.25 -13.15 3.97
N ILE A 180 -0.37 -12.15 3.36
CA ILE A 180 -0.64 -12.11 1.91
C ILE A 180 0.24 -11.03 1.33
N VAL A 181 1.12 -11.40 0.39
CA VAL A 181 2.07 -10.50 -0.25
C VAL A 181 2.09 -10.72 -1.77
N GLY A 182 2.22 -9.64 -2.54
CA GLY A 182 2.30 -9.76 -4.00
C GLY A 182 2.07 -8.47 -4.75
N GLY A 183 1.48 -8.55 -5.93
CA GLY A 183 1.34 -7.43 -6.84
C GLY A 183 -0.04 -6.75 -6.83
N ARG A 184 -1.11 -7.37 -6.28
CA ARG A 184 -2.47 -6.82 -6.33
C ARG A 184 -2.65 -5.62 -5.43
N ASN A 185 -3.12 -4.52 -6.00
CA ASN A 185 -3.68 -3.40 -5.24
C ASN A 185 -5.15 -3.67 -4.87
N LEU A 186 -5.79 -2.73 -4.18
CA LEU A 186 -7.18 -2.87 -3.74
C LEU A 186 -8.10 -2.06 -4.67
N ALA A 187 -8.42 -2.67 -5.82
CA ALA A 187 -9.32 -2.13 -6.84
C ALA A 187 -9.86 -3.25 -7.74
N ASP A 188 -11.04 -3.08 -8.31
CA ASP A 188 -11.78 -4.08 -9.07
C ASP A 188 -10.97 -4.74 -10.19
N GLU A 189 -10.11 -3.98 -10.89
CA GLU A 189 -9.27 -4.48 -11.98
C GLU A 189 -8.23 -5.52 -11.55
N TYR A 190 -7.86 -5.58 -10.27
CA TYR A 190 -6.92 -6.58 -9.75
C TYR A 190 -7.59 -7.89 -9.34
N PHE A 191 -8.91 -7.88 -9.24
CA PHE A 191 -9.69 -9.03 -8.78
C PHE A 191 -10.65 -9.61 -9.83
N GLY A 192 -10.57 -9.11 -11.05
CA GLY A 192 -11.38 -9.62 -12.16
C GLY A 192 -12.81 -9.10 -12.19
N LEU A 193 -13.09 -7.99 -11.52
CA LEU A 193 -14.43 -7.40 -11.39
C LEU A 193 -14.64 -6.14 -12.24
N HIS A 194 -13.61 -5.63 -12.91
CA HIS A 194 -13.73 -4.45 -13.76
C HIS A 194 -14.28 -4.83 -15.15
N ASP A 195 -15.24 -4.05 -15.67
CA ASP A 195 -15.95 -4.37 -16.92
C ASP A 195 -15.04 -4.32 -18.17
N ASP A 196 -14.08 -3.38 -18.21
CA ASP A 196 -13.30 -3.10 -19.42
C ASP A 196 -11.91 -3.74 -19.42
N ALA A 197 -11.24 -3.83 -18.26
CA ALA A 197 -9.87 -4.31 -18.20
C ALA A 197 -9.54 -4.91 -16.82
N ASN A 198 -8.97 -6.11 -16.82
CA ASN A 198 -8.51 -6.77 -15.60
C ASN A 198 -7.05 -7.14 -15.71
N PHE A 199 -6.29 -6.87 -14.64
CA PHE A 199 -4.89 -7.26 -14.54
C PHE A 199 -4.75 -8.72 -14.15
N ARG A 200 -3.66 -9.34 -14.61
CA ARG A 200 -3.20 -10.62 -14.08
C ARG A 200 -2.03 -10.34 -13.13
N ASP A 201 -2.15 -10.80 -11.94
CA ASP A 201 -1.13 -10.60 -10.92
C ASP A 201 -0.96 -11.85 -10.07
N LEU A 202 0.16 -11.95 -9.39
CA LEU A 202 0.50 -13.09 -8.56
C LEU A 202 0.68 -12.62 -7.12
N GLU A 203 0.13 -13.41 -6.21
CA GLU A 203 0.35 -13.26 -4.77
C GLU A 203 0.61 -14.60 -4.13
N VAL A 204 1.15 -14.54 -2.95
CA VAL A 204 1.31 -15.69 -2.07
C VAL A 204 0.66 -15.39 -0.73
N ILE A 205 -0.07 -16.36 -0.21
CA ILE A 205 -0.46 -16.42 1.19
C ILE A 205 0.44 -17.42 1.90
N VAL A 206 0.96 -17.04 3.04
CA VAL A 206 1.85 -17.86 3.86
C VAL A 206 1.39 -17.81 5.31
N GLY A 207 1.60 -18.91 6.05
CA GLY A 207 1.32 -19.02 7.47
C GLY A 207 2.22 -20.02 8.15
#